data_4f6f4ba73ee533412a3ee27ce52568ae
#
_entry.id   4f6f4ba73ee533412a3ee27ce52568ae
#
_cell.length_a   1.000
_cell.length_b   1.000
_cell.length_c   1.000
_cell.angle_alpha   90.00
_cell.angle_beta   90.00
_cell.angle_gamma   90.00
#
_symmetry.space_group_name_H-M   'P 1'
#
loop_
_entity.id
_entity.type
_entity.pdbx_description
1 polymer ?
#
loop_
_entity_poly.entity_id
_entity_poly.type
_entity_poly.pdbx_seq_one_letter_code
_entity_poly.pdbx_strand_id
1 'polypeptide(L)'
;MGVDIYADDIEAKSRQYRAAVDLSGGHKLVTVSECGNIPDPGKCLAAGETWNWFLAWDLENYELNTDAYWKSLMSSSRVLTRENMPSLK
;
A
#
# COMPACT_ATOMS: atom_id res chain seq x y z
N MET A 1 13.05 0.22 0.57
CA MET A 1 12.93 0.60 -0.85
C MET A 1 11.51 1.06 -1.14
N GLY A 2 11.37 2.20 -1.79
CA GLY A 2 10.09 2.78 -2.15
C GLY A 2 9.78 2.61 -3.64
N VAL A 3 8.53 2.36 -3.97
CA VAL A 3 8.05 2.19 -5.34
C VAL A 3 6.86 3.11 -5.58
N ASP A 4 6.86 3.81 -6.72
CA ASP A 4 5.72 4.59 -7.17
C ASP A 4 4.86 3.72 -8.07
N ILE A 5 3.60 3.51 -7.70
CA ILE A 5 2.71 2.60 -8.41
C ILE A 5 1.47 3.33 -8.87
N TYR A 6 1.31 3.47 -10.16
CA TYR A 6 0.11 4.05 -10.78
C TYR A 6 -0.68 3.03 -11.59
N ALA A 7 -0.29 1.75 -11.55
CA ALA A 7 -1.04 0.67 -12.17
C ALA A 7 -2.31 0.36 -11.39
N ASP A 8 -3.41 0.16 -12.09
CA ASP A 8 -4.69 -0.23 -11.48
C ASP A 8 -4.82 -1.75 -11.36
N ASP A 9 -4.11 -2.47 -12.21
CA ASP A 9 -4.10 -3.92 -12.26
C ASP A 9 -3.33 -4.50 -11.07
N ILE A 10 -3.96 -5.42 -10.36
CA ILE A 10 -3.38 -6.07 -9.18
C ILE A 10 -2.13 -6.88 -9.54
N GLU A 11 -2.10 -7.51 -10.72
CA GLU A 11 -0.93 -8.29 -11.16
C GLU A 11 0.26 -7.39 -11.42
N ALA A 12 0.03 -6.21 -12.01
CA ALA A 12 1.10 -5.23 -12.22
C ALA A 12 1.68 -4.73 -10.90
N LYS A 13 0.83 -4.48 -9.91
CA LYS A 13 1.26 -4.11 -8.55
C LYS A 13 2.08 -5.22 -7.91
N SER A 14 1.65 -6.46 -8.05
CA SER A 14 2.37 -7.61 -7.52
C SER A 14 3.74 -7.79 -8.17
N ARG A 15 3.83 -7.58 -9.49
CA ARG A 15 5.13 -7.62 -10.19
C ARG A 15 6.08 -6.56 -9.66
N GLN A 16 5.59 -5.36 -9.43
CA GLN A 16 6.41 -4.27 -8.89
C GLN A 16 6.88 -4.56 -7.47
N TYR A 17 6.03 -5.15 -6.65
CA TYR A 17 6.43 -5.59 -5.31
C TYR A 17 7.57 -6.61 -5.38
N ARG A 18 7.40 -7.66 -6.17
CA ARG A 18 8.43 -8.71 -6.31
C ARG A 18 9.75 -8.16 -6.85
N ALA A 19 9.68 -7.26 -7.84
CA ALA A 19 10.86 -6.61 -8.38
C ALA A 19 11.61 -5.80 -7.30
N ALA A 20 10.87 -5.06 -6.47
CA ALA A 20 11.45 -4.28 -5.38
C ALA A 20 12.11 -5.18 -4.33
N VAL A 21 11.47 -6.28 -3.97
CA VAL A 21 12.03 -7.26 -3.04
C VAL A 21 13.34 -7.82 -3.60
N ASP A 22 13.36 -8.23 -4.86
CA ASP A 22 14.54 -8.79 -5.50
C ASP A 22 15.68 -7.78 -5.57
N LEU A 23 15.38 -6.54 -5.97
CA LEU A 23 16.38 -5.47 -6.06
C LEU A 23 16.98 -5.10 -4.70
N SER A 24 16.20 -5.24 -3.63
CA SER A 24 16.68 -4.96 -2.28
C SER A 24 17.36 -6.15 -1.60
N GLY A 25 17.49 -7.27 -2.31
CA GLY A 25 18.09 -8.49 -1.77
C GLY A 25 17.22 -9.20 -0.73
N GLY A 26 15.94 -8.86 -0.65
CA GLY A 26 14.99 -9.48 0.27
C GLY A 26 15.14 -9.05 1.73
N HIS A 27 16.01 -8.09 2.04
CA HIS A 27 16.34 -7.70 3.41
C HIS A 27 15.79 -6.34 3.82
N LYS A 28 15.21 -5.59 2.90
CA LYS A 28 14.71 -4.22 3.18
C LYS A 28 13.20 -4.20 3.14
N LEU A 29 12.62 -3.31 3.95
CA LEU A 29 11.19 -3.03 3.88
C LEU A 29 10.86 -2.43 2.52
N VAL A 30 9.73 -2.81 1.97
CA VAL A 30 9.23 -2.28 0.70
C VAL A 30 8.00 -1.44 0.98
N THR A 31 7.97 -0.23 0.43
CA THR A 31 6.90 0.73 0.65
C THR A 31 6.29 1.17 -0.68
N VAL A 32 5.03 1.58 -0.64
CA VAL A 32 4.41 2.29 -1.76
C VAL A 32 4.65 3.78 -1.53
N SER A 33 5.72 4.31 -2.11
CA SER A 33 6.11 5.71 -1.93
C SER A 33 5.10 6.68 -2.52
N GLU A 34 4.49 6.30 -3.64
CA GLU A 34 3.36 7.00 -4.23
C GLU A 34 2.44 6.00 -4.92
N CYS A 35 1.15 6.24 -4.85
CA CYS A 35 0.18 5.50 -5.65
C CYS A 35 -1.00 6.38 -6.02
N GLY A 36 -1.71 5.99 -7.07
CA GLY A 36 -3.02 6.53 -7.37
C GLY A 36 -4.06 5.76 -6.57
N ASN A 37 -4.61 4.71 -7.17
CA ASN A 37 -5.52 3.82 -6.46
C ASN A 37 -4.77 3.01 -5.40
N ILE A 38 -5.23 3.07 -4.17
CA ILE A 38 -4.58 2.42 -3.03
C ILE A 38 -4.76 0.91 -3.11
N PRO A 39 -3.69 0.10 -2.98
CA PRO A 39 -3.81 -1.35 -2.93
C PRO A 39 -4.67 -1.81 -1.74
N ASP A 40 -5.50 -2.82 -1.97
CA ASP A 40 -6.31 -3.41 -0.89
C ASP A 40 -5.39 -4.22 0.04
N PRO A 41 -5.30 -3.87 1.34
CA PRO A 41 -4.40 -4.55 2.25
C PRO A 41 -4.70 -6.04 2.41
N GLY A 42 -5.96 -6.43 2.40
CA GLY A 42 -6.36 -7.83 2.50
C GLY A 42 -5.90 -8.66 1.30
N LYS A 43 -6.07 -8.11 0.10
CA LYS A 43 -5.61 -8.77 -1.14
C LYS A 43 -4.09 -8.85 -1.21
N CYS A 44 -3.41 -7.79 -0.81
CA CYS A 44 -1.94 -7.77 -0.75
C CYS A 44 -1.43 -8.86 0.18
N LEU A 45 -2.00 -8.96 1.38
CA LEU A 45 -1.60 -9.98 2.33
C LEU A 45 -1.86 -11.40 1.81
N ALA A 46 -3.00 -11.63 1.17
CA ALA A 46 -3.33 -12.92 0.57
C ALA A 46 -2.33 -13.30 -0.53
N ALA A 47 -1.76 -12.32 -1.23
CA ALA A 47 -0.73 -12.54 -2.26
C ALA A 47 0.68 -12.60 -1.69
N GLY A 48 0.86 -12.50 -0.38
CA GLY A 48 2.17 -12.50 0.26
C GLY A 48 2.95 -11.19 0.13
N GLU A 49 2.25 -10.11 -0.18
CA GLU A 49 2.86 -8.79 -0.35
C GLU A 49 2.72 -7.99 0.94
N THR A 50 3.83 -7.71 1.57
CA THR A 50 3.88 -7.01 2.86
C THR A 50 4.40 -5.58 2.67
N TRP A 51 3.61 -4.75 2.01
CA TRP A 51 3.90 -3.33 1.89
C TRP A 51 3.90 -2.69 3.27
N ASN A 52 4.93 -1.90 3.55
CA ASN A 52 5.09 -1.33 4.89
C ASN A 52 4.20 -0.10 5.11
N TRP A 53 4.17 0.81 4.14
CA TRP A 53 3.28 1.97 4.16
C TRP A 53 2.97 2.43 2.75
N PHE A 54 1.99 3.31 2.61
CA PHE A 54 1.62 3.88 1.31
C PHE A 54 1.35 5.37 1.44
N LEU A 55 1.44 6.08 0.30
CA LEU A 55 1.06 7.46 0.16
C LEU A 55 0.22 7.63 -1.10
N ALA A 56 -1.03 8.03 -0.94
CA ALA A 56 -1.89 8.34 -2.07
C ALA A 56 -1.57 9.75 -2.56
N TRP A 57 -1.23 9.88 -3.84
CA TRP A 57 -0.81 11.15 -4.40
C TRP A 57 -1.95 12.17 -4.48
N ASP A 58 -3.10 11.73 -4.95
CA ASP A 58 -4.25 12.60 -5.17
C ASP A 58 -5.49 11.97 -4.56
N LEU A 59 -6.15 12.68 -3.66
CA LEU A 59 -7.30 12.13 -2.92
C LEU A 59 -8.59 12.12 -3.74
N GLU A 60 -8.69 12.92 -4.79
CA GLU A 60 -9.95 13.14 -5.49
C GLU A 60 -10.05 12.53 -6.89
N ASN A 61 -8.93 12.28 -7.56
CA ASN A 61 -8.92 11.96 -8.99
C ASN A 61 -8.78 10.46 -9.32
N TYR A 62 -8.75 9.58 -8.32
CA TYR A 62 -8.63 8.14 -8.57
C TYR A 62 -9.93 7.42 -8.23
N GLU A 63 -10.57 6.88 -9.27
CA GLU A 63 -11.93 6.33 -9.21
C GLU A 63 -12.12 5.21 -8.20
N LEU A 64 -11.11 4.39 -7.98
CA LEU A 64 -11.20 3.26 -7.04
C LEU A 64 -11.08 3.70 -5.59
N ASN A 65 -10.57 4.89 -5.33
CA ASN A 65 -10.47 5.46 -3.98
C ASN A 65 -11.75 6.21 -3.61
N THR A 66 -12.87 5.52 -3.58
CA THR A 66 -14.15 6.09 -3.17
C THR A 66 -14.18 6.40 -1.68
N ASP A 67 -15.14 7.23 -1.23
CA ASP A 67 -15.32 7.51 0.21
C ASP A 67 -15.54 6.22 1.00
N ALA A 68 -16.33 5.30 0.47
CA ALA A 68 -16.56 4.00 1.10
C ALA A 68 -15.27 3.18 1.21
N TYR A 69 -14.44 3.21 0.17
CA TYR A 69 -13.14 2.53 0.18
C TYR A 69 -12.21 3.16 1.22
N TRP A 70 -12.13 4.48 1.27
CA TRP A 70 -11.34 5.20 2.28
C TRP A 70 -11.76 4.83 3.70
N LYS A 71 -13.06 4.80 3.98
CA LYS A 71 -13.57 4.41 5.31
C LYS A 71 -13.20 2.98 5.65
N SER A 72 -13.38 2.06 4.72
CA SER A 72 -13.01 0.65 4.89
C SER A 72 -11.52 0.50 5.17
N LEU A 73 -10.68 1.18 4.38
CA LEU A 73 -9.23 1.12 4.48
C LEU A 73 -8.74 1.64 5.83
N MET A 74 -9.20 2.83 6.22
CA MET A 74 -8.75 3.47 7.47
C MET A 74 -9.34 2.80 8.73
N SER A 75 -10.35 1.97 8.57
CA SER A 75 -10.94 1.18 9.67
C SER A 75 -10.40 -0.25 9.73
N SER A 76 -9.59 -0.65 8.75
CA SER A 76 -9.02 -2.00 8.71
C SER A 76 -8.03 -2.20 9.84
N SER A 77 -8.09 -3.37 10.50
CA SER A 77 -7.11 -3.73 11.53
C SER A 77 -5.69 -3.90 10.99
N ARG A 78 -5.55 -3.97 9.66
CA ARG A 78 -4.25 -4.11 8.97
C ARG A 78 -3.62 -2.78 8.64
N VAL A 79 -4.31 -1.67 8.89
CA VAL A 79 -3.84 -0.32 8.59
C VAL A 79 -3.68 0.44 9.90
N LEU A 80 -2.49 0.93 10.16
CA LEU A 80 -2.24 1.81 11.30
C LEU A 80 -2.49 3.25 10.87
N THR A 81 -3.35 3.92 11.61
CA THR A 81 -3.61 5.35 11.46
C THR A 81 -2.87 6.11 12.56
N ARG A 82 -2.90 7.43 12.46
CA ARG A 82 -2.29 8.29 13.47
C ARG A 82 -2.83 7.99 14.88
N GLU A 83 -4.12 7.71 14.99
CA GLU A 83 -4.78 7.44 16.27
C GLU A 83 -4.36 6.10 16.89
N ASN A 84 -3.90 5.17 16.05
CA ASN A 84 -3.53 3.81 16.47
C ASN A 84 -2.03 3.64 16.66
N MET A 85 -1.22 4.68 16.38
CA MET A 85 0.23 4.57 16.50
C MET A 85 0.64 4.35 17.94
N PRO A 86 1.55 3.38 18.21
CA PRO A 86 2.05 3.18 19.55
C PRO A 86 2.85 4.39 20.03
N SER A 87 2.82 4.60 21.36
CA SER A 87 3.64 5.64 21.96
C SER A 87 5.12 5.30 21.86
N LEU A 88 5.92 6.26 21.47
CA LEU A 88 7.38 6.11 21.39
C LEU A 88 8.12 6.45 22.70
N LYS A 89 7.41 6.55 23.78
CA LYS A 89 8.01 6.81 25.10
C LYS A 89 8.85 5.65 25.59
#